data_a8c5f935c2cc6fe05f7fd154b173305d
#
_entry.id   a8c5f935c2cc6fe05f7fd154b173305d
#
_cell.length_a   1.000
_cell.length_b   1.000
_cell.length_c   1.000
_cell.angle_alpha   90.00
_cell.angle_beta   90.00
_cell.angle_gamma   90.00
#
_symmetry.space_group_name_H-M   'P 1'
#
loop_
_entity.id
_entity.type
_entity.pdbx_description
1 polymer ?
#
loop_
_entity_poly.entity_id
_entity_poly.type
_entity_poly.pdbx_seq_one_letter_code
_entity_poly.pdbx_strand_id
1 'polypeptide(L)'
;VQGQGGRWQMRHFGQWRDLDLSEPAAYLSAADAQAWCDWAGRALPTEAQWECAAMCLPDFQWGWVWEWTASTFEPYPGFVAHPYRDYSAPWFGTHRVLRGASRFTAPRLRSPRYRNFFLPDRQDLPAGFRTVSRGPGA
;
A
#
# COMPACT_ATOMS: atom_id res chain seq x y z
N VAL A 1 9.99 -12.22 -11.98
CA VAL A 1 9.74 -13.52 -11.31
C VAL A 1 9.76 -14.60 -12.36
N GLN A 2 10.42 -15.71 -12.08
CA GLN A 2 10.42 -16.91 -12.95
C GLN A 2 10.23 -18.17 -12.11
N GLY A 3 9.56 -19.19 -12.68
CA GLY A 3 9.41 -20.50 -12.07
C GLY A 3 10.21 -21.55 -12.81
N GLN A 4 10.95 -22.37 -12.09
CA GLN A 4 11.70 -23.49 -12.65
C GLN A 4 11.67 -24.65 -11.67
N GLY A 5 11.21 -25.83 -12.11
CA GLY A 5 11.20 -27.05 -11.29
C GLY A 5 10.41 -26.96 -9.98
N GLY A 6 9.31 -26.21 -9.94
CA GLY A 6 8.47 -26.01 -8.75
C GLY A 6 9.00 -24.97 -7.75
N ARG A 7 10.10 -24.33 -8.05
CA ARG A 7 10.62 -23.19 -7.28
C ARG A 7 10.39 -21.89 -8.02
N TRP A 8 9.94 -20.86 -7.30
CA TRP A 8 9.81 -19.52 -7.80
C TRP A 8 10.99 -18.67 -7.37
N GLN A 9 11.56 -17.92 -8.31
CA GLN A 9 12.66 -17.00 -8.05
C GLN A 9 12.28 -15.59 -8.48
N MET A 10 12.77 -14.60 -7.75
CA MET A 10 12.66 -13.20 -8.10
C MET A 10 14.04 -12.59 -8.31
N ARG A 11 14.12 -11.65 -9.23
CA ARG A 11 15.34 -10.84 -9.42
C ARG A 11 15.32 -9.66 -8.46
N HIS A 12 16.35 -9.58 -7.61
CA HIS A 12 16.50 -8.52 -6.63
C HIS A 12 17.93 -7.96 -6.70
N PHE A 13 18.07 -6.68 -7.01
CA PHE A 13 19.37 -6.02 -7.25
C PHE A 13 20.28 -6.81 -8.20
N GLY A 14 19.73 -7.28 -9.32
CA GLY A 14 20.48 -8.01 -10.33
C GLY A 14 20.75 -9.50 -10.03
N GLN A 15 20.48 -9.98 -8.84
CA GLN A 15 20.67 -11.36 -8.43
C GLN A 15 19.33 -12.13 -8.38
N TRP A 16 19.33 -13.37 -8.81
CA TRP A 16 18.19 -14.26 -8.64
C TRP A 16 18.21 -14.84 -7.23
N ARG A 17 17.08 -14.75 -6.53
CA ARG A 17 16.86 -15.34 -5.21
C ARG A 17 15.59 -16.18 -5.23
N ASP A 18 15.55 -17.22 -4.41
CA ASP A 18 14.30 -17.93 -4.16
C ASP A 18 13.26 -16.97 -3.57
N LEU A 19 12.04 -17.07 -4.06
CA LEU A 19 10.92 -16.28 -3.57
C LEU A 19 10.51 -16.80 -2.20
N ASP A 20 10.64 -15.96 -1.19
CA ASP A 20 10.12 -16.25 0.15
C ASP A 20 8.61 -15.96 0.19
N LEU A 21 7.81 -17.02 0.21
CA LEU A 21 6.35 -16.92 0.23
C LEU A 21 5.79 -16.40 1.57
N SER A 22 6.62 -16.29 2.60
CA SER A 22 6.24 -15.71 3.90
C SER A 22 6.38 -14.18 3.92
N GLU A 23 7.14 -13.61 2.98
CA GLU A 23 7.28 -12.16 2.85
C GLU A 23 6.10 -11.54 2.09
N PRO A 24 5.65 -10.34 2.48
CA PRO A 24 4.68 -9.59 1.70
C PRO A 24 5.20 -9.31 0.29
N ALA A 25 4.34 -9.45 -0.71
CA ALA A 25 4.64 -9.00 -2.07
C ALA A 25 4.95 -7.50 -2.07
N ALA A 26 5.98 -7.10 -2.81
CA ALA A 26 6.46 -5.73 -2.86
C ALA A 26 6.66 -5.26 -4.30
N TYR A 27 6.83 -3.94 -4.49
CA TYR A 27 7.02 -3.30 -5.79
C TYR A 27 5.83 -3.50 -6.74
N LEU A 28 4.63 -3.52 -6.16
CA LEU A 28 3.37 -3.60 -6.88
C LEU A 28 2.76 -2.20 -7.01
N SER A 29 2.12 -1.93 -8.14
CA SER A 29 1.30 -0.74 -8.34
C SER A 29 -0.08 -0.89 -7.69
N ALA A 30 -0.80 0.22 -7.54
CA ALA A 30 -2.20 0.17 -7.12
C ALA A 30 -3.08 -0.56 -8.15
N ALA A 31 -2.72 -0.50 -9.43
CA ALA A 31 -3.42 -1.21 -10.50
C ALA A 31 -3.24 -2.73 -10.36
N ASP A 32 -2.02 -3.21 -10.06
CA ASP A 32 -1.77 -4.64 -9.79
C ASP A 32 -2.57 -5.11 -8.58
N ALA A 33 -2.58 -4.34 -7.51
CA ALA A 33 -3.33 -4.63 -6.30
C ALA A 33 -4.85 -4.73 -6.57
N GLN A 34 -5.38 -3.80 -7.36
CA GLN A 34 -6.79 -3.80 -7.75
C GLN A 34 -7.13 -5.01 -8.63
N ALA A 35 -6.30 -5.30 -9.64
CA ALA A 35 -6.50 -6.45 -10.53
C ALA A 35 -6.52 -7.77 -9.74
N TRP A 36 -5.62 -7.91 -8.77
CA TRP A 36 -5.63 -9.08 -7.89
C TRP A 36 -6.92 -9.16 -7.05
N CYS A 37 -7.36 -8.03 -6.50
CA CYS A 37 -8.60 -7.97 -5.72
C CYS A 37 -9.81 -8.38 -6.56
N ASP A 38 -9.89 -7.91 -7.80
CA ASP A 38 -10.99 -8.23 -8.72
C ASP A 38 -11.00 -9.72 -9.07
N TRP A 39 -9.83 -10.29 -9.35
CA TRP A 39 -9.70 -11.72 -9.60
C TRP A 39 -10.09 -12.56 -8.37
N ALA A 40 -9.67 -12.15 -7.17
CA ALA A 40 -9.90 -12.90 -5.93
C ALA A 40 -11.28 -12.64 -5.29
N GLY A 41 -12.12 -11.77 -5.88
CA GLY A 41 -13.40 -11.39 -5.27
C GLY A 41 -13.25 -10.61 -3.96
N ARG A 42 -12.16 -9.88 -3.80
CA ARG A 42 -11.84 -9.10 -2.60
C ARG A 42 -11.77 -7.60 -2.92
N ALA A 43 -11.52 -6.77 -1.93
CA ALA A 43 -11.34 -5.34 -2.09
C ALA A 43 -10.10 -4.83 -1.34
N LEU A 44 -9.56 -3.72 -1.79
CA LEU A 44 -8.60 -2.95 -0.98
C LEU A 44 -9.35 -2.26 0.16
N PRO A 45 -8.75 -2.17 1.35
CA PRO A 45 -9.32 -1.34 2.42
C PRO A 45 -9.28 0.14 2.03
N THR A 46 -10.24 0.90 2.49
CA THR A 46 -10.08 2.36 2.52
C THR A 46 -8.98 2.75 3.51
N GLU A 47 -8.42 3.95 3.39
CA GLU A 47 -7.42 4.42 4.36
C GLU A 47 -7.98 4.48 5.79
N ALA A 48 -9.26 4.81 5.96
CA ALA A 48 -9.92 4.81 7.26
C ALA A 48 -10.05 3.41 7.85
N GLN A 49 -10.42 2.42 7.04
CA GLN A 49 -10.47 1.01 7.47
C GLN A 49 -9.10 0.51 7.88
N TRP A 50 -8.06 0.84 7.10
CA TRP A 50 -6.69 0.46 7.40
C TRP A 50 -6.23 1.06 8.73
N GLU A 51 -6.43 2.39 8.93
CA GLU A 51 -6.06 3.08 10.15
C GLU A 51 -6.79 2.52 11.37
N CYS A 52 -8.10 2.32 11.25
CA CYS A 52 -8.90 1.73 12.32
C CYS A 52 -8.38 0.34 12.72
N ALA A 53 -8.08 -0.51 11.74
CA ALA A 53 -7.52 -1.83 12.00
C ALA A 53 -6.16 -1.75 12.70
N ALA A 54 -5.27 -0.87 12.22
CA ALA A 54 -3.94 -0.69 12.80
C ALA A 54 -3.97 -0.13 14.23
N MET A 55 -4.99 0.64 14.57
CA MET A 55 -5.16 1.23 15.91
C MET A 55 -5.89 0.30 16.89
N CYS A 56 -6.78 -0.56 16.39
CA CYS A 56 -7.71 -1.31 17.23
C CYS A 56 -7.41 -2.81 17.33
N LEU A 57 -6.71 -3.38 16.35
CA LEU A 57 -6.44 -4.81 16.31
C LEU A 57 -5.02 -5.11 16.81
N PRO A 58 -4.86 -5.83 17.94
CA PRO A 58 -3.53 -6.07 18.53
C PRO A 58 -2.60 -6.88 17.64
N ASP A 59 -3.14 -7.75 16.79
CA ASP A 59 -2.37 -8.63 15.91
C ASP A 59 -2.20 -8.07 14.48
N PHE A 60 -2.57 -6.81 14.27
CA PHE A 60 -2.45 -6.17 12.98
C PHE A 60 -1.00 -5.81 12.67
N GLN A 61 -0.30 -6.69 11.98
CA GLN A 61 1.09 -6.48 11.59
C GLN A 61 1.18 -5.57 10.36
N TRP A 62 2.08 -4.59 10.41
CA TRP A 62 2.37 -3.65 9.34
C TRP A 62 3.81 -3.13 9.44
N GLY A 63 4.27 -2.39 8.42
CA GLY A 63 5.59 -1.77 8.45
C GLY A 63 6.66 -2.51 7.66
N TRP A 64 6.30 -3.57 6.96
CA TRP A 64 7.18 -4.30 6.05
C TRP A 64 7.21 -3.69 4.65
N VAL A 65 6.04 -3.37 4.14
CA VAL A 65 5.80 -2.65 2.89
C VAL A 65 4.79 -1.53 3.13
N TRP A 66 4.86 -0.46 2.35
CA TRP A 66 3.77 0.48 2.21
C TRP A 66 2.56 -0.23 1.63
N GLU A 67 1.36 0.09 2.06
CA GLU A 67 0.17 -0.64 1.67
C GLU A 67 -0.81 0.25 0.90
N TRP A 68 -1.06 -0.11 -0.35
CA TRP A 68 -2.06 0.54 -1.18
C TRP A 68 -3.46 0.42 -0.58
N THR A 69 -4.20 1.50 -0.61
CA THR A 69 -5.60 1.57 -0.18
C THR A 69 -6.53 1.85 -1.34
N ALA A 70 -7.84 1.68 -1.14
CA ALA A 70 -8.85 2.08 -2.12
C ALA A 70 -9.03 3.60 -2.22
N SER A 71 -8.48 4.37 -1.26
CA SER A 71 -8.72 5.80 -1.15
C SER A 71 -7.84 6.60 -2.11
N THR A 72 -8.48 7.51 -2.85
CA THR A 72 -7.79 8.61 -3.52
C THR A 72 -7.28 9.59 -2.46
N PHE A 73 -6.15 10.23 -2.73
CA PHE A 73 -5.61 11.22 -1.84
C PHE A 73 -6.43 12.51 -1.94
N GLU A 74 -7.25 12.76 -0.91
CA GLU A 74 -8.14 13.89 -0.78
C GLU A 74 -7.88 14.63 0.53
N PRO A 75 -8.21 15.94 0.60
CA PRO A 75 -8.10 16.66 1.85
C PRO A 75 -9.10 16.13 2.87
N TYR A 76 -8.72 16.16 4.15
CA TYR A 76 -9.67 15.94 5.21
C TYR A 76 -10.66 17.14 5.32
N PRO A 77 -11.88 16.89 5.82
CA PRO A 77 -12.84 17.98 6.09
C PRO A 77 -12.18 19.07 6.96
N GLY A 78 -12.34 20.33 6.54
CA GLY A 78 -11.75 21.48 7.23
C GLY A 78 -10.28 21.77 6.85
N PHE A 79 -9.72 21.08 5.87
CA PHE A 79 -8.39 21.36 5.38
C PHE A 79 -8.30 22.79 4.82
N VAL A 80 -7.31 23.54 5.30
CA VAL A 80 -6.93 24.83 4.74
C VAL A 80 -5.52 24.71 4.18
N ALA A 81 -5.35 25.04 2.90
CA ALA A 81 -4.04 24.93 2.27
C ALA A 81 -3.04 25.87 2.96
N HIS A 82 -1.89 25.31 3.33
CA HIS A 82 -0.77 26.09 3.85
C HIS A 82 -0.29 27.08 2.78
N PRO A 83 0.23 28.27 3.14
CA PRO A 83 0.82 29.22 2.18
C PRO A 83 1.87 28.58 1.26
N TYR A 84 2.55 27.54 1.71
CA TYR A 84 3.42 26.69 0.90
C TYR A 84 2.57 25.69 0.12
N ARG A 85 2.09 26.10 -1.04
CA ARG A 85 1.10 25.36 -1.83
C ARG A 85 1.55 24.00 -2.35
N ASP A 86 2.85 23.75 -2.40
CA ASP A 86 3.42 22.54 -3.01
C ASP A 86 3.44 21.31 -2.07
N TYR A 87 2.94 21.43 -0.85
CA TYR A 87 3.08 20.35 0.13
C TYR A 87 2.08 19.21 -0.03
N SER A 88 0.84 19.49 -0.38
CA SER A 88 -0.20 18.45 -0.53
C SER A 88 -1.24 18.78 -1.62
N ALA A 89 -1.64 20.03 -1.74
CA ALA A 89 -2.76 20.46 -2.56
C ALA A 89 -2.65 20.07 -4.05
N PRO A 90 -1.48 20.13 -4.72
CA PRO A 90 -1.35 19.76 -6.12
C PRO A 90 -1.63 18.28 -6.42
N TRP A 91 -1.59 17.42 -5.38
CA TRP A 91 -1.66 15.98 -5.52
C TRP A 91 -3.02 15.38 -5.21
N PHE A 92 -3.98 16.22 -4.78
CA PHE A 92 -5.35 15.77 -4.53
C PHE A 92 -6.04 15.31 -5.82
N GLY A 93 -6.81 14.27 -5.73
CA GLY A 93 -7.62 13.71 -6.81
C GLY A 93 -6.89 12.83 -7.81
N THR A 94 -5.54 12.86 -7.86
CA THR A 94 -4.74 12.10 -8.83
C THR A 94 -3.91 11.00 -8.19
N HIS A 95 -3.57 11.13 -6.91
CA HIS A 95 -2.74 10.18 -6.17
C HIS A 95 -3.60 9.22 -5.35
N ARG A 96 -3.07 8.03 -5.15
CA ARG A 96 -3.66 7.00 -4.30
C ARG A 96 -2.95 6.99 -2.96
N VAL A 97 -3.71 6.81 -1.88
CA VAL A 97 -3.16 6.75 -0.52
C VAL A 97 -2.50 5.40 -0.27
N LEU A 98 -1.32 5.44 0.34
CA LEU A 98 -0.66 4.31 0.99
C LEU A 98 -0.60 4.55 2.49
N ARG A 99 -0.72 3.48 3.25
CA ARG A 99 -0.64 3.51 4.70
C ARG A 99 0.48 2.61 5.21
N GLY A 100 0.85 2.79 6.45
CA GLY A 100 1.86 2.00 7.15
C GLY A 100 3.26 2.56 7.04
N ALA A 101 4.17 1.72 6.66
CA ALA A 101 5.59 2.01 6.49
C ALA A 101 6.24 0.88 5.68
N SER A 102 7.47 1.04 5.22
CA SER A 102 8.28 -0.06 4.71
C SER A 102 9.41 -0.42 5.68
N ARG A 103 10.07 -1.54 5.43
CA ARG A 103 11.28 -1.93 6.17
C ARG A 103 12.42 -0.90 6.09
N PHE A 104 12.38 -0.02 5.11
CA PHE A 104 13.35 1.08 4.94
C PHE A 104 12.97 2.35 5.70
N THR A 105 11.77 2.41 6.24
CA THR A 105 11.31 3.56 7.03
C THR A 105 11.93 3.52 8.42
N ALA A 106 12.62 4.60 8.80
CA ALA A 106 13.21 4.69 10.13
C ALA A 106 12.13 4.52 11.22
N PRO A 107 12.40 3.76 12.30
CA PRO A 107 11.40 3.46 13.33
C PRO A 107 10.68 4.70 13.90
N ARG A 108 11.40 5.79 14.09
CA ARG A 108 10.85 7.07 14.60
C ARG A 108 9.85 7.75 13.66
N LEU A 109 9.83 7.36 12.38
CA LEU A 109 8.93 7.90 11.35
C LEU A 109 7.73 7.00 11.08
N ARG A 110 7.68 5.83 11.71
CA ARG A 110 6.56 4.91 11.55
C ARG A 110 5.36 5.39 12.35
N SER A 111 4.25 5.56 11.67
CA SER A 111 2.99 5.95 12.29
C SER A 111 1.82 5.33 11.53
N PRO A 112 0.83 4.74 12.22
CA PRO A 112 -0.37 4.23 11.57
C PRO A 112 -1.24 5.34 10.99
N ARG A 113 -1.01 6.59 11.38
CA ARG A 113 -1.75 7.77 10.91
C ARG A 113 -1.09 8.46 9.72
N TYR A 114 0.16 8.13 9.40
CA TYR A 114 0.85 8.75 8.29
C TYR A 114 0.20 8.38 6.96
N ARG A 115 -0.07 9.38 6.14
CA ARG A 115 -0.61 9.25 4.79
C ARG A 115 0.53 9.43 3.80
N ASN A 116 0.93 8.36 3.14
CA ASN A 116 1.78 8.45 1.97
C ASN A 116 0.90 8.45 0.71
N PHE A 117 1.39 9.00 -0.38
CA PHE A 117 0.61 9.08 -1.62
C PHE A 117 1.52 9.09 -2.83
N PHE A 118 1.12 8.33 -3.84
CA PHE A 118 1.82 8.24 -5.12
C PHE A 118 0.83 8.05 -6.26
N LEU A 119 1.28 8.27 -7.48
CA LEU A 119 0.52 7.89 -8.66
C LEU A 119 0.24 6.38 -8.65
N PRO A 120 -0.95 5.95 -9.08
CA PRO A 120 -1.39 4.56 -8.93
C PRO A 120 -0.61 3.55 -9.78
N ASP A 121 0.17 4.00 -10.74
CA ASP A 121 1.00 3.19 -11.64
C ASP A 121 2.45 2.99 -11.15
N ARG A 122 2.83 3.62 -10.03
CA ARG A 122 4.20 3.52 -9.48
C ARG A 122 4.51 2.10 -9.00
N GLN A 123 5.64 1.56 -9.46
CA GLN A 123 6.16 0.23 -9.10
C GLN A 123 7.58 0.25 -8.54
N ASP A 124 8.17 1.42 -8.40
CA ASP A 124 9.54 1.62 -7.90
C ASP A 124 9.60 1.83 -6.37
N LEU A 125 8.48 1.58 -5.69
CA LEU A 125 8.36 1.68 -4.24
C LEU A 125 8.29 0.29 -3.60
N PRO A 126 8.76 0.14 -2.36
CA PRO A 126 8.50 -1.05 -1.56
C PRO A 126 7.04 -1.05 -1.07
N ALA A 127 6.10 -1.13 -1.99
CA ALA A 127 4.67 -1.11 -1.77
C ALA A 127 4.03 -2.43 -2.14
N GLY A 128 3.12 -2.88 -1.31
CA GLY A 128 2.25 -4.03 -1.48
C GLY A 128 0.82 -3.67 -1.11
N PHE A 129 0.04 -4.63 -0.65
CA PHE A 129 -1.33 -4.39 -0.22
C PHE A 129 -1.84 -5.50 0.70
N ARG A 130 -2.90 -5.20 1.42
CA ARG A 130 -3.76 -6.19 2.07
C ARG A 130 -5.18 -6.04 1.55
N THR A 131 -6.02 -7.02 1.84
CA THR A 131 -7.38 -7.04 1.32
C THR A 131 -8.39 -7.16 2.43
N VAL A 132 -9.60 -6.69 2.16
CA VAL A 132 -10.79 -6.89 2.97
C VAL A 132 -11.84 -7.68 2.20
N SER A 133 -12.80 -8.28 2.88
CA SER A 133 -13.95 -8.88 2.24
C SER A 133 -14.76 -7.81 1.51
N ARG A 134 -15.31 -8.13 0.35
CA ARG A 134 -16.35 -7.29 -0.25
C ARG A 134 -17.58 -7.34 0.66
N GLY A 135 -18.16 -6.17 0.94
CA GLY A 135 -19.41 -6.10 1.67
C GLY A 135 -20.53 -6.82 0.91
N PRO A 136 -21.61 -7.22 1.60
CA PRO A 136 -22.79 -7.79 0.94
C PRO A 136 -23.33 -6.77 -0.06
N GLY A 137 -23.42 -7.16 -1.34
CA GLY A 137 -24.00 -6.35 -2.41
C GLY A 137 -23.02 -5.49 -3.23
N ALA A 138 -21.73 -5.77 -3.15
CA ALA A 138 -20.74 -5.15 -4.06
C ALA A 138 -20.53 -6.02 -5.31
#